data_838e8b3dfe3e4a3527a3c74a7f625cf6
#
_entry.id   838e8b3dfe3e4a3527a3c74a7f625cf6
#
_cell.length_a   1.000
_cell.length_b   1.000
_cell.length_c   1.000
_cell.angle_alpha   90.00
_cell.angle_beta   90.00
_cell.angle_gamma   90.00
#
_symmetry.space_group_name_H-M   'P 1'
#
loop_
_entity.id
_entity.type
_entity.pdbx_description
1 polymer ?
#
loop_
_entity_poly.entity_id
_entity_poly.type
_entity_poly.pdbx_seq_one_letter_code
_entity_poly.pdbx_strand_id
1 'polypeptide(L)'
;MSNIIIALPKLEDAKYISLVLRRHGIKTTYICDRASIALTYAKQMENGVLICSRRLLDMHYSKLLKYLPEYFDMLLLTSKTEEYEYPSDVKTLSLPIKTADLVNTIEKMLASQTRRIRKRKMQPRKRTEQEQYYIEEAKRMLMERNHMTEQEAFRYLQKASMNSETNMVETAQKLLMLSEDE
;
A
#
# COMPACT_ATOMS: atom_id res chain seq x y z
N MET A 1 -3.83 -7.87 7.50
CA MET A 1 -4.29 -9.06 6.75
C MET A 1 -4.26 -8.69 5.27
N SER A 2 -3.79 -9.58 4.40
CA SER A 2 -3.80 -9.29 2.96
C SER A 2 -5.17 -9.66 2.39
N ASN A 3 -5.75 -8.76 1.60
CA ASN A 3 -7.07 -8.95 1.00
C ASN A 3 -6.94 -9.59 -0.39
N ILE A 4 -7.86 -10.47 -0.74
CA ILE A 4 -7.93 -11.07 -2.07
C ILE A 4 -9.31 -10.83 -2.66
N ILE A 5 -9.33 -10.18 -3.81
CA ILE A 5 -10.53 -9.96 -4.62
C ILE A 5 -10.44 -10.84 -5.86
N ILE A 6 -11.49 -11.58 -6.17
CA ILE A 6 -11.59 -12.38 -7.39
C ILE A 6 -12.68 -11.78 -8.27
N ALA A 7 -12.29 -11.29 -9.44
CA ALA A 7 -13.17 -10.70 -10.44
C ALA A 7 -13.15 -11.51 -11.74
N LEU A 8 -14.18 -12.32 -11.98
CA LEU A 8 -14.31 -13.16 -13.17
C LEU A 8 -15.72 -13.06 -13.76
N PRO A 9 -15.90 -13.09 -15.10
CA PRO A 9 -17.20 -12.99 -15.75
C PRO A 9 -18.16 -14.08 -15.30
N LYS A 10 -17.64 -15.27 -14.99
CA LYS A 10 -18.42 -16.39 -14.44
C LYS A 10 -18.15 -16.49 -12.94
N LEU A 11 -19.16 -16.21 -12.13
CA LEU A 11 -19.06 -16.28 -10.67
C LEU A 11 -18.76 -17.69 -10.15
N GLU A 12 -19.15 -18.72 -10.90
CA GLU A 12 -18.86 -20.11 -10.55
C GLU A 12 -17.36 -20.40 -10.57
N ASP A 13 -16.65 -19.91 -11.61
CA ASP A 13 -15.20 -20.04 -11.72
C ASP A 13 -14.50 -19.27 -10.57
N ALA A 14 -14.99 -18.09 -10.24
CA ALA A 14 -14.47 -17.30 -9.12
C ALA A 14 -14.69 -17.99 -7.76
N LYS A 15 -15.85 -18.59 -7.55
CA LYS A 15 -16.15 -19.41 -6.35
C LYS A 15 -15.27 -20.64 -6.27
N TYR A 16 -15.02 -21.31 -7.41
CA TYR A 16 -14.12 -22.45 -7.47
C TYR A 16 -12.69 -22.06 -7.07
N ILE A 17 -12.14 -21.00 -7.64
CA ILE A 17 -10.81 -20.48 -7.27
C ILE A 17 -10.77 -20.11 -5.79
N SER A 18 -11.79 -19.44 -5.27
CA SER A 18 -11.89 -19.13 -3.84
C SER A 18 -11.87 -20.37 -2.95
N LEU A 19 -12.57 -21.41 -3.35
CA LEU A 19 -12.60 -22.69 -2.64
C LEU A 19 -11.21 -23.35 -2.62
N VAL A 20 -10.53 -23.36 -3.76
CA VAL A 20 -9.16 -23.87 -3.90
C VAL A 20 -8.21 -23.13 -2.97
N LEU A 21 -8.21 -21.79 -3.01
CA LEU A 21 -7.37 -20.95 -2.14
C LEU A 21 -7.67 -21.20 -0.66
N ARG A 22 -8.96 -21.30 -0.28
CA ARG A 22 -9.36 -21.56 1.10
C ARG A 22 -8.86 -22.89 1.62
N ARG A 23 -8.83 -23.95 0.80
CA ARG A 23 -8.27 -25.27 1.16
C ARG A 23 -6.77 -25.19 1.50
N HIS A 24 -6.08 -24.20 0.97
CA HIS A 24 -4.67 -23.92 1.25
C HIS A 24 -4.47 -22.79 2.30
N GLY A 25 -5.50 -22.47 3.09
CA GLY A 25 -5.42 -21.49 4.16
C GLY A 25 -5.49 -20.01 3.70
N ILE A 26 -5.70 -19.78 2.41
CA ILE A 26 -5.78 -18.42 1.83
C ILE A 26 -7.24 -17.99 1.74
N LYS A 27 -7.62 -16.98 2.50
CA LYS A 27 -9.00 -16.46 2.51
C LYS A 27 -9.20 -15.43 1.40
N THR A 28 -10.25 -15.61 0.61
CA THR A 28 -10.74 -14.59 -0.34
C THR A 28 -11.66 -13.62 0.39
N THR A 29 -11.47 -12.33 0.14
CA THR A 29 -12.25 -11.28 0.80
C THR A 29 -13.54 -11.00 0.03
N TYR A 30 -13.45 -10.85 -1.31
CA TYR A 30 -14.61 -10.60 -2.15
C TYR A 30 -14.55 -11.36 -3.48
N ILE A 31 -15.74 -11.65 -4.01
CA ILE A 31 -15.94 -12.26 -5.32
C ILE A 31 -16.93 -11.41 -6.09
N CYS A 32 -16.62 -11.06 -7.34
CA CYS A 32 -17.48 -10.26 -8.21
C CYS A 32 -17.29 -10.63 -9.69
N ASP A 33 -18.17 -10.14 -10.54
CA ASP A 33 -18.15 -10.35 -11.99
C ASP A 33 -17.80 -9.08 -12.80
N ARG A 34 -17.70 -7.93 -12.11
CA ARG A 34 -17.46 -6.62 -12.71
C ARG A 34 -16.24 -5.93 -12.11
N ALA A 35 -15.50 -5.24 -12.98
CA ALA A 35 -14.33 -4.45 -12.57
C ALA A 35 -14.72 -3.27 -11.67
N SER A 36 -15.83 -2.61 -11.95
CA SER A 36 -16.34 -1.49 -11.13
C SER A 36 -16.55 -1.89 -9.68
N ILE A 37 -17.11 -3.08 -9.45
CA ILE A 37 -17.32 -3.64 -8.09
C ILE A 37 -15.97 -3.95 -7.45
N ALA A 38 -15.06 -4.60 -8.19
CA ALA A 38 -13.72 -4.91 -7.69
C ALA A 38 -12.96 -3.65 -7.25
N LEU A 39 -13.03 -2.56 -8.05
CA LEU A 39 -12.42 -1.27 -7.73
C LEU A 39 -13.03 -0.62 -6.50
N THR A 40 -14.34 -0.72 -6.32
CA THR A 40 -15.01 -0.18 -5.12
C THR A 40 -14.48 -0.85 -3.86
N TYR A 41 -14.36 -2.17 -3.87
CA TYR A 41 -13.79 -2.90 -2.74
C TYR A 41 -12.28 -2.63 -2.55
N ALA A 42 -11.52 -2.58 -3.64
CA ALA A 42 -10.09 -2.30 -3.56
C ALA A 42 -9.77 -0.92 -2.93
N LYS A 43 -10.59 0.10 -3.22
CA LYS A 43 -10.45 1.44 -2.64
C LYS A 43 -10.73 1.50 -1.14
N GLN A 44 -11.53 0.56 -0.62
CA GLN A 44 -11.86 0.48 0.82
C GLN A 44 -10.82 -0.30 1.63
N MET A 45 -9.85 -0.91 0.95
CA MET A 45 -8.84 -1.76 1.56
C MET A 45 -7.46 -1.12 1.48
N GLU A 46 -6.62 -1.34 2.48
CA GLU A 46 -5.26 -0.82 2.53
C GLU A 46 -4.32 -1.47 1.49
N ASN A 47 -4.54 -2.74 1.16
CA ASN A 47 -3.72 -3.50 0.23
C ASN A 47 -4.40 -4.83 -0.14
N GLY A 48 -3.98 -5.44 -1.23
CA GLY A 48 -4.52 -6.72 -1.63
C GLY A 48 -4.04 -7.22 -2.99
N VAL A 49 -4.53 -8.39 -3.37
CA VAL A 49 -4.33 -9.01 -4.68
C VAL A 49 -5.69 -9.08 -5.39
N LEU A 50 -5.74 -8.58 -6.61
CA LEU A 50 -6.86 -8.73 -7.52
C LEU A 50 -6.58 -9.85 -8.52
N ILE A 51 -7.34 -10.93 -8.45
CA ILE A 51 -7.34 -12.00 -9.45
C ILE A 51 -8.42 -11.67 -10.47
N CYS A 52 -8.09 -11.51 -11.74
CA CYS A 52 -9.07 -11.22 -12.76
C CYS A 52 -8.77 -11.90 -14.10
N SER A 53 -9.77 -11.97 -14.97
CA SER A 53 -9.60 -12.33 -16.37
C SER A 53 -9.27 -11.10 -17.22
N ARG A 54 -8.79 -11.32 -18.44
CA ARG A 54 -8.45 -10.26 -19.38
C ARG A 54 -9.62 -9.32 -19.66
N ARG A 55 -10.84 -9.85 -19.76
CA ARG A 55 -12.06 -9.09 -19.98
C ARG A 55 -13.10 -9.45 -18.93
N LEU A 56 -13.58 -8.44 -18.25
CA LEU A 56 -14.72 -8.51 -17.35
C LEU A 56 -15.97 -8.01 -18.08
N LEU A 57 -17.13 -8.15 -17.48
CA LEU A 57 -18.41 -7.77 -18.12
C LEU A 57 -18.47 -6.28 -18.50
N ASP A 58 -17.82 -5.43 -17.73
CA ASP A 58 -17.87 -3.97 -17.86
C ASP A 58 -16.54 -3.32 -18.28
N MET A 59 -15.42 -4.05 -18.22
CA MET A 59 -14.11 -3.44 -18.43
C MET A 59 -13.03 -4.45 -18.86
N HIS A 60 -12.07 -3.97 -19.66
CA HIS A 60 -10.85 -4.69 -19.98
C HIS A 60 -9.80 -4.50 -18.87
N TYR A 61 -8.94 -5.52 -18.61
CA TYR A 61 -7.95 -5.49 -17.53
C TYR A 61 -7.02 -4.27 -17.59
N SER A 62 -6.64 -3.81 -18.79
CA SER A 62 -5.73 -2.66 -18.96
C SER A 62 -6.34 -1.35 -18.45
N LYS A 63 -7.65 -1.18 -18.58
CA LYS A 63 -8.37 -0.06 -17.99
C LYS A 63 -8.52 -0.24 -16.49
N LEU A 64 -8.83 -1.45 -16.05
CA LEU A 64 -8.92 -1.81 -14.63
C LEU A 64 -7.59 -1.54 -13.90
N LEU A 65 -6.46 -1.90 -14.51
CA LEU A 65 -5.13 -1.67 -13.97
C LEU A 65 -4.84 -0.18 -13.71
N LYS A 66 -5.27 0.71 -14.62
CA LYS A 66 -5.09 2.17 -14.46
C LYS A 66 -5.83 2.76 -13.27
N TYR A 67 -6.95 2.16 -12.86
CA TYR A 67 -7.77 2.62 -11.73
C TYR A 67 -7.53 1.81 -10.44
N LEU A 68 -6.75 0.72 -10.53
CA LEU A 68 -6.41 -0.09 -9.37
C LEU A 68 -5.49 0.71 -8.44
N PRO A 69 -5.77 0.74 -7.13
CA PRO A 69 -4.88 1.41 -6.20
C PRO A 69 -3.44 0.85 -6.25
N GLU A 70 -2.44 1.71 -6.10
CA GLU A 70 -1.00 1.39 -6.21
C GLU A 70 -0.54 0.26 -5.26
N TYR A 71 -1.27 0.06 -4.16
CA TYR A 71 -1.00 -0.97 -3.16
C TYR A 71 -1.74 -2.30 -3.43
N PHE A 72 -2.40 -2.41 -4.58
CA PHE A 72 -2.94 -3.67 -5.08
C PHE A 72 -2.06 -4.26 -6.17
N ASP A 73 -1.84 -5.57 -6.11
CA ASP A 73 -1.20 -6.32 -7.19
C ASP A 73 -2.26 -7.03 -8.03
N MET A 74 -2.04 -7.10 -9.34
CA MET A 74 -2.94 -7.80 -10.25
C MET A 74 -2.37 -9.15 -10.66
N LEU A 75 -3.20 -10.20 -10.53
CA LEU A 75 -2.98 -11.51 -11.11
C LEU A 75 -3.99 -11.74 -12.22
N LEU A 76 -3.49 -11.77 -13.46
CA LEU A 76 -4.30 -11.94 -14.65
C LEU A 76 -4.35 -13.41 -15.07
N LEU A 77 -5.55 -13.94 -15.24
CA LEU A 77 -5.78 -15.27 -15.80
C LEU A 77 -5.92 -15.17 -17.31
N THR A 78 -5.03 -15.85 -18.04
CA THR A 78 -4.92 -15.75 -19.50
C THR A 78 -5.14 -17.10 -20.17
N SER A 79 -5.53 -17.10 -21.45
CA SER A 79 -5.56 -18.31 -22.26
C SER A 79 -4.14 -18.60 -22.81
N LYS A 80 -3.78 -19.88 -22.92
CA LYS A 80 -2.49 -20.29 -23.51
C LYS A 80 -2.30 -19.89 -24.97
N THR A 81 -3.38 -19.59 -25.68
CA THR A 81 -3.37 -19.26 -27.11
C THR A 81 -3.03 -17.81 -27.41
N GLU A 82 -2.84 -16.98 -26.38
CA GLU A 82 -2.59 -15.56 -26.55
C GLU A 82 -1.12 -15.24 -26.28
N GLU A 83 -0.36 -15.02 -27.35
CA GLU A 83 0.96 -14.37 -27.29
C GLU A 83 0.77 -12.87 -27.11
N TYR A 84 0.66 -12.43 -25.85
CA TYR A 84 0.58 -11.02 -25.49
C TYR A 84 1.68 -10.68 -24.51
N GLU A 85 2.42 -9.62 -24.78
CA GLU A 85 3.30 -9.02 -23.80
C GLU A 85 2.48 -8.24 -22.79
N TYR A 86 2.48 -8.69 -21.55
CA TYR A 86 1.84 -8.02 -20.44
C TYR A 86 2.84 -7.11 -19.72
N PRO A 87 2.38 -5.97 -19.16
CA PRO A 87 3.24 -5.12 -18.35
C PRO A 87 3.93 -5.92 -17.22
N SER A 88 5.17 -5.55 -16.89
CA SER A 88 5.99 -6.27 -15.91
C SER A 88 5.43 -6.29 -14.49
N ASP A 89 4.54 -5.36 -14.18
CA ASP A 89 3.83 -5.22 -12.91
C ASP A 89 2.59 -6.12 -12.81
N VAL A 90 2.15 -6.71 -13.93
CA VAL A 90 1.05 -7.67 -13.97
C VAL A 90 1.57 -9.10 -13.95
N LYS A 91 1.18 -9.86 -12.93
CA LYS A 91 1.45 -11.31 -12.92
C LYS A 91 0.40 -12.04 -13.73
N THR A 92 0.81 -13.05 -14.46
CA THR A 92 -0.08 -13.84 -15.33
C THR A 92 -0.05 -15.32 -14.96
N LEU A 93 -1.19 -15.98 -15.09
CA LEU A 93 -1.31 -17.43 -15.04
C LEU A 93 -2.15 -17.93 -16.22
N SER A 94 -1.63 -18.90 -16.94
CA SER A 94 -2.32 -19.48 -18.10
C SER A 94 -3.32 -20.57 -17.71
N LEU A 95 -4.48 -20.55 -18.35
CA LEU A 95 -5.49 -21.59 -18.26
C LEU A 95 -5.10 -22.84 -19.09
N PRO A 96 -5.38 -24.08 -18.68
CA PRO A 96 -5.97 -24.44 -17.39
C PRO A 96 -5.00 -24.26 -16.22
N ILE A 97 -5.49 -23.72 -15.11
CA ILE A 97 -4.66 -23.40 -13.95
C ILE A 97 -4.40 -24.66 -13.14
N LYS A 98 -3.14 -24.97 -12.87
CA LYS A 98 -2.78 -25.96 -11.85
C LYS A 98 -2.91 -25.34 -10.47
N THR A 99 -3.53 -26.07 -9.55
CA THR A 99 -3.71 -25.59 -8.16
C THR A 99 -2.40 -25.14 -7.51
N ALA A 100 -1.33 -25.90 -7.70
CA ALA A 100 -0.03 -25.58 -7.14
C ALA A 100 0.52 -24.24 -7.68
N ASP A 101 0.38 -23.97 -8.98
CA ASP A 101 0.86 -22.74 -9.60
C ASP A 101 0.07 -21.52 -9.08
N LEU A 102 -1.24 -21.67 -8.94
CA LEU A 102 -2.11 -20.62 -8.39
C LEU A 102 -1.71 -20.28 -6.95
N VAL A 103 -1.64 -21.30 -6.09
CA VAL A 103 -1.32 -21.12 -4.66
C VAL A 103 0.07 -20.50 -4.51
N ASN A 104 1.10 -21.06 -5.15
CA ASN A 104 2.47 -20.56 -5.09
C ASN A 104 2.58 -19.10 -5.59
N THR A 105 1.85 -18.75 -6.65
CA THR A 105 1.87 -17.39 -7.18
C THR A 105 1.24 -16.41 -6.19
N ILE A 106 0.08 -16.74 -5.65
CA ILE A 106 -0.59 -15.90 -4.65
C ILE A 106 0.26 -15.74 -3.40
N GLU A 107 0.85 -16.80 -2.87
CA GLU A 107 1.73 -16.74 -1.70
C GLU A 107 2.93 -15.83 -1.93
N LYS A 108 3.59 -15.93 -3.10
CA LYS A 108 4.69 -15.04 -3.48
C LYS A 108 4.24 -13.57 -3.57
N MET A 109 3.05 -13.31 -4.13
CA MET A 109 2.49 -11.96 -4.22
C MET A 109 2.21 -11.39 -2.83
N LEU A 110 1.56 -12.16 -1.95
CA LEU A 110 1.26 -11.76 -0.58
C LEU A 110 2.54 -11.51 0.25
N ALA A 111 3.54 -12.37 0.12
CA ALA A 111 4.84 -12.18 0.77
C ALA A 111 5.55 -10.91 0.28
N SER A 112 5.51 -10.64 -1.03
CA SER A 112 6.07 -9.41 -1.62
C SER A 112 5.37 -8.17 -1.10
N GLN A 113 4.03 -8.18 -1.03
CA GLN A 113 3.25 -7.08 -0.46
C GLN A 113 3.60 -6.82 1.00
N THR A 114 3.66 -7.86 1.81
CA THR A 114 4.02 -7.74 3.24
C THR A 114 5.40 -7.07 3.39
N ARG A 115 6.38 -7.43 2.56
CA ARG A 115 7.71 -6.80 2.56
C ARG A 115 7.64 -5.32 2.15
N ARG A 116 6.84 -4.97 1.13
CA ARG A 116 6.67 -3.57 0.69
C ARG A 116 6.01 -2.71 1.77
N ILE A 117 4.96 -3.22 2.41
CA ILE A 117 4.26 -2.54 3.50
C ILE A 117 5.21 -2.33 4.69
N ARG A 118 5.97 -3.37 5.07
CA ARG A 118 6.95 -3.27 6.15
C ARG A 118 8.04 -2.23 5.85
N LYS A 119 8.58 -2.23 4.63
CA LYS A 119 9.56 -1.20 4.20
C LYS A 119 8.96 0.20 4.25
N ARG A 120 7.70 0.39 3.81
CA ARG A 120 7.00 1.69 3.83
C ARG A 120 6.76 2.18 5.27
N LYS A 121 6.39 1.29 6.18
CA LYS A 121 6.23 1.61 7.62
C LYS A 121 7.56 1.92 8.31
N MET A 122 8.67 1.36 7.83
CA MET A 122 10.02 1.62 8.33
C MET A 122 10.69 2.86 7.71
N GLN A 123 10.19 3.35 6.57
CA GLN A 123 10.67 4.62 6.04
C GLN A 123 10.09 5.76 6.88
N PRO A 124 10.95 6.68 7.39
CA PRO A 124 10.45 7.88 8.06
C PRO A 124 9.48 8.58 7.10
N ARG A 125 8.31 8.92 7.59
CA ARG A 125 7.33 9.71 6.82
C ARG A 125 8.04 10.97 6.33
N LYS A 126 8.05 11.21 5.02
CA LYS A 126 8.53 12.49 4.48
C LYS A 126 7.66 13.58 5.11
N ARG A 127 8.30 14.49 5.83
CA ARG A 127 7.65 15.65 6.40
C ARG A 127 7.12 16.52 5.27
N THR A 128 5.98 17.16 5.48
CA THR A 128 5.48 18.19 4.57
C THR A 128 6.40 19.41 4.64
N GLU A 129 6.37 20.28 3.64
CA GLU A 129 7.11 21.54 3.66
C GLU A 129 6.79 22.38 4.91
N GLN A 130 5.53 22.39 5.30
CA GLN A 130 5.07 23.08 6.49
C GLN A 130 5.60 22.45 7.79
N GLU A 131 5.60 21.12 7.90
CA GLU A 131 6.19 20.39 9.03
C GLU A 131 7.71 20.65 9.14
N GLN A 132 8.39 20.70 7.99
CA GLN A 132 9.80 21.01 7.93
C GLN A 132 10.07 22.45 8.37
N TYR A 133 9.26 23.40 7.91
CA TYR A 133 9.35 24.81 8.29
C TYR A 133 9.30 25.01 9.81
N TYR A 134 8.34 24.38 10.52
CA TYR A 134 8.28 24.49 11.98
C TYR A 134 9.53 23.97 12.68
N ILE A 135 10.10 22.87 12.19
CA ILE A 135 11.34 22.32 12.78
C ILE A 135 12.53 23.27 12.55
N GLU A 136 12.68 23.78 11.32
CA GLU A 136 13.77 24.71 10.99
C GLU A 136 13.66 26.01 11.80
N GLU A 137 12.45 26.54 11.94
CA GLU A 137 12.21 27.76 12.71
C GLU A 137 12.51 27.56 14.21
N ALA A 138 12.08 26.44 14.79
CA ALA A 138 12.41 26.11 16.17
C ALA A 138 13.91 25.90 16.39
N LYS A 139 14.63 25.28 15.42
CA LYS A 139 16.10 25.18 15.47
C LYS A 139 16.74 26.57 15.46
N ARG A 140 16.30 27.46 14.54
CA ARG A 140 16.82 28.80 14.43
C ARG A 140 16.66 29.56 15.74
N MET A 141 15.47 29.52 16.34
CA MET A 141 15.21 30.15 17.63
C MET A 141 16.13 29.62 18.74
N LEU A 142 16.34 28.30 18.83
CA LEU A 142 17.23 27.71 19.82
C LEU A 142 18.70 28.12 19.60
N MET A 143 19.14 28.21 18.34
CA MET A 143 20.47 28.69 18.01
C MET A 143 20.68 30.16 18.41
N GLU A 144 19.70 31.03 18.16
CA GLU A 144 19.77 32.46 18.49
C GLU A 144 19.69 32.73 19.99
N ARG A 145 18.70 32.12 20.70
CA ARG A 145 18.50 32.38 22.13
C ARG A 145 19.49 31.66 23.03
N ASN A 146 19.85 30.41 22.69
CA ASN A 146 20.63 29.55 23.58
C ASN A 146 22.08 29.38 23.08
N HIS A 147 22.48 30.07 22.02
CA HIS A 147 23.81 29.96 21.40
C HIS A 147 24.21 28.52 21.04
N MET A 148 23.21 27.72 20.63
CA MET A 148 23.40 26.33 20.24
C MET A 148 23.87 26.22 18.78
N THR A 149 24.64 25.20 18.47
CA THR A 149 24.87 24.78 17.09
C THR A 149 23.63 24.11 16.51
N GLU A 150 23.53 24.02 15.21
CA GLU A 150 22.39 23.35 14.55
C GLU A 150 22.21 21.90 15.02
N GLN A 151 23.32 21.18 15.23
CA GLN A 151 23.26 19.80 15.72
C GLN A 151 22.75 19.71 17.16
N GLU A 152 23.13 20.64 18.01
CA GLU A 152 22.64 20.72 19.40
C GLU A 152 21.17 21.10 19.45
N ALA A 153 20.73 22.07 18.66
CA ALA A 153 19.33 22.44 18.55
C ALA A 153 18.46 21.26 18.05
N PHE A 154 18.94 20.53 17.05
CA PHE A 154 18.24 19.33 16.57
C PHE A 154 18.13 18.24 17.64
N ARG A 155 19.25 17.96 18.36
CA ARG A 155 19.24 16.99 19.45
C ARG A 155 18.34 17.41 20.61
N TYR A 156 18.31 18.70 20.90
CA TYR A 156 17.40 19.26 21.91
C TYR A 156 15.93 19.00 21.54
N LEU A 157 15.51 19.33 20.32
CA LEU A 157 14.17 19.05 19.83
C LEU A 157 13.83 17.56 19.88
N GLN A 158 14.78 16.72 19.46
CA GLN A 158 14.60 15.27 19.51
C GLN A 158 14.40 14.76 20.94
N LYS A 159 15.23 15.20 21.87
CA LYS A 159 15.13 14.82 23.30
C LYS A 159 13.85 15.33 23.94
N ALA A 160 13.48 16.57 23.63
CA ALA A 160 12.23 17.18 24.12
C ALA A 160 10.99 16.43 23.62
N SER A 161 10.97 16.04 22.33
CA SER A 161 9.87 15.24 21.76
C SER A 161 9.75 13.86 22.40
N MET A 162 10.87 13.21 22.68
CA MET A 162 10.88 11.92 23.38
C MET A 162 10.38 12.04 24.81
N ASN A 163 10.79 13.08 25.54
CA ASN A 163 10.39 13.28 26.93
C ASN A 163 8.92 13.66 27.09
N SER A 164 8.35 14.36 26.11
CA SER A 164 6.94 14.78 26.11
C SER A 164 6.00 13.77 25.42
N GLU A 165 6.53 12.64 24.95
CA GLU A 165 5.78 11.62 24.17
C GLU A 165 5.03 12.21 22.96
N THR A 166 5.54 13.32 22.40
CA THR A 166 4.97 14.01 21.24
C THR A 166 5.90 13.85 20.03
N ASN A 167 5.38 14.14 18.83
CA ASN A 167 6.25 14.15 17.66
C ASN A 167 7.07 15.46 17.59
N MET A 168 8.18 15.43 16.83
CA MET A 168 9.11 16.56 16.75
C MET A 168 8.46 17.83 16.19
N VAL A 169 7.44 17.72 15.33
CA VAL A 169 6.72 18.89 14.77
C VAL A 169 5.88 19.57 15.83
N GLU A 170 5.12 18.78 16.59
CA GLU A 170 4.32 19.30 17.71
C GLU A 170 5.21 19.95 18.79
N THR A 171 6.36 19.36 19.08
CA THR A 171 7.35 19.91 19.99
C THR A 171 7.89 21.25 19.49
N ALA A 172 8.24 21.32 18.20
CA ALA A 172 8.68 22.55 17.56
C ALA A 172 7.62 23.65 17.61
N GLN A 173 6.37 23.32 17.28
CA GLN A 173 5.25 24.27 17.38
C GLN A 173 5.03 24.79 18.80
N LYS A 174 5.06 23.92 19.81
CA LYS A 174 4.92 24.30 21.22
C LYS A 174 6.04 25.25 21.65
N LEU A 175 7.28 24.97 21.26
CA LEU A 175 8.42 25.83 21.58
C LEU A 175 8.30 27.21 20.92
N LEU A 176 7.85 27.29 19.68
CA LEU A 176 7.62 28.56 19.00
C LEU A 176 6.50 29.37 19.67
N MET A 177 5.37 28.74 20.03
CA MET A 177 4.28 29.41 20.75
C MET A 177 4.72 30.01 22.09
N LEU A 178 5.50 29.23 22.86
CA LEU A 178 6.00 29.70 24.17
C LEU A 178 7.02 30.85 24.02
N SER A 179 7.62 31.01 22.85
CA SER A 179 8.61 32.08 22.59
C SER A 179 7.98 33.39 22.13
N GLU A 180 6.72 33.38 21.69
CA GLU A 180 5.96 34.58 21.27
C GLU A 180 5.32 35.31 22.48
N ASP A 181 5.22 34.62 23.63
CA ASP A 181 4.59 35.17 24.86
C ASP A 181 5.62 35.85 25.80
N GLU A 182 6.91 35.92 25.44
CA GLU A 182 7.97 36.62 26.19
C GLU A 182 8.44 37.89 25.44
#